data_64cb2d516afb0455c84d9e0d342dd592
#
_entry.id   64cb2d516afb0455c84d9e0d342dd592
#
_cell.length_a   1.000
_cell.length_b   1.000
_cell.length_c   1.000
_cell.angle_alpha   90.00
_cell.angle_beta   90.00
_cell.angle_gamma   90.00
#
_symmetry.space_group_name_H-M   'P 1'
#
loop_
_entity.id
_entity.type
_entity.pdbx_description
1 polymer ?
#
loop_
_entity_poly.entity_id
_entity_poly.type
_entity_poly.pdbx_seq_one_letter_code
_entity_poly.pdbx_strand_id
1 'polypeptide(L)'
;ELEEISLMELLDMHGVYLTDFSLDDFGDKEYLLYRISNELNTEFNSRKQYVLKLMSALLLENTSVSDTDSISLFGTTSFNLVWETVCADVFDNKLEASLLSLPLLAPLKIPSNMMNNNPKTLKDIIERPKWVSKDGKTIFSDTLIPDLISIERNGNACVFVILDAKYYTMCLKNNKIEGQPGIGDITKQYLYQLAYKTFIELNEIQQVKNCFLMPTEKNDIISVGYVQVEMLGQMGLESIQVRELPAHRMFEYYLQRKKMSISELNL
;
A
#
# COMPACT_ATOMS: atom_id res chain seq x y z
N GLU A 1 -10.63 14.86 -26.46
CA GLU A 1 -10.23 13.45 -26.67
C GLU A 1 -10.51 12.57 -25.43
N LEU A 2 -10.16 12.98 -24.21
CA LEU A 2 -10.54 12.24 -22.99
C LEU A 2 -12.06 12.29 -22.71
N GLU A 3 -12.75 13.33 -23.17
CA GLU A 3 -14.21 13.43 -23.12
C GLU A 3 -14.90 12.43 -24.09
N GLU A 4 -14.27 12.10 -25.22
CA GLU A 4 -14.80 11.13 -26.18
C GLU A 4 -14.86 9.69 -25.64
N ILE A 5 -14.09 9.37 -24.61
CA ILE A 5 -13.96 7.99 -24.11
C ILE A 5 -14.91 7.67 -22.95
N SER A 6 -15.74 8.61 -22.50
CA SER A 6 -16.62 8.42 -21.30
C SER A 6 -15.89 8.02 -20.01
N LEU A 7 -14.56 8.08 -20.00
CA LEU A 7 -13.73 7.67 -18.86
C LEU A 7 -13.79 8.71 -17.73
N MET A 8 -13.96 9.97 -18.11
CA MET A 8 -14.08 11.05 -17.14
C MET A 8 -15.39 10.95 -16.35
N GLU A 9 -16.50 10.57 -17.01
CA GLU A 9 -17.78 10.31 -16.34
C GLU A 9 -17.69 9.07 -15.44
N LEU A 10 -16.98 8.01 -15.90
CA LEU A 10 -16.81 6.78 -15.13
C LEU A 10 -15.98 6.99 -13.85
N LEU A 11 -15.06 7.94 -13.87
CA LEU A 11 -14.16 8.26 -12.76
C LEU A 11 -14.63 9.46 -11.92
N ASP A 12 -15.81 10.00 -12.21
CA ASP A 12 -16.36 11.22 -11.59
C ASP A 12 -15.38 12.41 -11.64
N MET A 13 -14.62 12.50 -12.76
CA MET A 13 -13.63 13.54 -12.98
C MET A 13 -14.23 14.66 -13.82
N HIS A 14 -14.20 15.87 -13.30
CA HIS A 14 -14.54 17.06 -14.07
C HIS A 14 -13.35 17.51 -14.92
N GLY A 15 -13.59 17.83 -16.19
CA GLY A 15 -12.57 18.38 -17.06
C GLY A 15 -12.00 19.68 -16.50
N VAL A 16 -10.68 19.75 -16.33
CA VAL A 16 -10.00 20.97 -15.90
C VAL A 16 -9.44 21.64 -17.14
N TYR A 17 -10.06 22.73 -17.57
CA TYR A 17 -9.55 23.59 -18.62
C TYR A 17 -8.53 24.56 -18.02
N LEU A 18 -7.26 24.37 -18.34
CA LEU A 18 -6.18 25.23 -17.87
C LEU A 18 -5.98 26.46 -18.74
N THR A 19 -6.42 26.41 -19.99
CA THR A 19 -6.28 27.47 -20.99
C THR A 19 -7.30 27.28 -22.10
N ASP A 20 -7.66 28.40 -22.76
CA ASP A 20 -8.49 28.39 -23.97
C ASP A 20 -7.68 28.15 -25.26
N PHE A 21 -6.34 27.98 -25.14
CA PHE A 21 -5.47 27.71 -26.29
C PHE A 21 -5.55 26.24 -26.68
N SER A 22 -5.64 26.01 -28.00
CA SER A 22 -5.49 24.70 -28.62
C SER A 22 -4.00 24.34 -28.79
N LEU A 23 -3.69 23.07 -29.05
CA LEU A 23 -2.32 22.63 -29.31
C LEU A 23 -1.70 23.39 -30.49
N ASP A 24 -2.49 23.66 -31.54
CA ASP A 24 -2.07 24.34 -32.74
C ASP A 24 -1.66 25.81 -32.50
N ASP A 25 -2.15 26.42 -31.42
CA ASP A 25 -1.77 27.79 -31.04
C ASP A 25 -0.31 27.91 -30.59
N PHE A 26 0.32 26.79 -30.22
CA PHE A 26 1.71 26.73 -29.75
C PHE A 26 2.72 26.39 -30.86
N GLY A 27 2.25 26.09 -32.07
CA GLY A 27 3.04 25.74 -33.24
C GLY A 27 2.74 24.35 -33.77
N ASP A 28 3.35 24.03 -34.91
CA ASP A 28 3.18 22.72 -35.52
C ASP A 28 3.88 21.63 -34.69
N LYS A 29 3.49 20.39 -34.95
CA LYS A 29 3.96 19.22 -34.22
C LYS A 29 5.48 19.06 -34.29
N GLU A 30 6.09 19.30 -35.43
CA GLU A 30 7.53 19.15 -35.64
C GLU A 30 8.30 20.19 -34.80
N TYR A 31 7.81 21.42 -34.79
CA TYR A 31 8.35 22.49 -33.97
C TYR A 31 8.24 22.18 -32.48
N LEU A 32 7.08 21.67 -32.01
CA LEU A 32 6.88 21.30 -30.63
C LEU A 32 7.80 20.15 -30.20
N LEU A 33 7.94 19.12 -31.02
CA LEU A 33 8.87 18.00 -30.77
C LEU A 33 10.32 18.48 -30.70
N TYR A 34 10.72 19.39 -31.61
CA TYR A 34 12.05 20.00 -31.60
C TYR A 34 12.29 20.77 -30.29
N ARG A 35 11.33 21.59 -29.85
CA ARG A 35 11.42 22.35 -28.59
C ARG A 35 11.54 21.42 -27.37
N ILE A 36 10.74 20.37 -27.30
CA ILE A 36 10.78 19.39 -26.22
C ILE A 36 12.13 18.66 -26.19
N SER A 37 12.64 18.26 -27.35
CA SER A 37 13.94 17.59 -27.47
C SER A 37 15.08 18.48 -26.98
N ASN A 38 15.09 19.77 -27.32
CA ASN A 38 16.08 20.71 -26.87
C ASN A 38 16.03 20.93 -25.34
N GLU A 39 14.83 21.03 -24.79
CA GLU A 39 14.65 21.18 -23.35
C GLU A 39 15.08 19.91 -22.61
N LEU A 40 14.79 18.72 -23.12
CA LEU A 40 15.25 17.45 -22.55
C LEU A 40 16.77 17.34 -22.48
N ASN A 41 17.49 17.90 -23.45
CA ASN A 41 18.96 17.85 -23.49
C ASN A 41 19.61 18.78 -22.46
N THR A 42 18.90 19.78 -21.97
CA THR A 42 19.40 20.80 -21.03
C THR A 42 18.83 20.68 -19.63
N GLU A 43 17.73 19.95 -19.45
CA GLU A 43 17.06 19.81 -18.16
C GLU A 43 17.66 18.64 -17.35
N PHE A 44 18.05 18.91 -16.10
CA PHE A 44 18.64 17.94 -15.18
C PHE A 44 17.65 17.46 -14.09
N ASN A 45 16.48 18.09 -13.99
CA ASN A 45 15.46 17.68 -13.03
C ASN A 45 14.70 16.47 -13.58
N SER A 46 14.82 15.32 -12.91
CA SER A 46 14.22 14.05 -13.34
C SER A 46 12.69 14.12 -13.51
N ARG A 47 11.98 14.90 -12.68
CA ARG A 47 10.52 15.07 -12.79
C ARG A 47 10.16 15.86 -14.04
N LYS A 48 10.88 16.92 -14.35
CA LYS A 48 10.66 17.70 -15.58
C LYS A 48 11.02 16.91 -16.82
N GLN A 49 12.13 16.16 -16.82
CA GLN A 49 12.47 15.25 -17.91
C GLN A 49 11.36 14.22 -18.18
N TYR A 50 10.76 13.68 -17.10
CA TYR A 50 9.66 12.74 -17.23
C TYR A 50 8.44 13.39 -17.89
N VAL A 51 8.04 14.59 -17.48
CA VAL A 51 6.93 15.33 -18.11
C VAL A 51 7.21 15.62 -19.57
N LEU A 52 8.41 16.08 -19.92
CA LEU A 52 8.80 16.35 -21.31
C LEU A 52 8.75 15.08 -22.18
N LYS A 53 9.15 13.92 -21.65
CA LYS A 53 9.03 12.63 -22.34
C LYS A 53 7.57 12.24 -22.59
N LEU A 54 6.69 12.46 -21.59
CA LEU A 54 5.24 12.21 -21.76
C LEU A 54 4.63 13.13 -22.82
N MET A 55 4.99 14.42 -22.83
CA MET A 55 4.54 15.38 -23.85
C MET A 55 5.02 14.95 -25.25
N SER A 56 6.26 14.51 -25.37
CA SER A 56 6.79 13.99 -26.64
C SER A 56 6.03 12.76 -27.13
N ALA A 57 5.75 11.80 -26.22
CA ALA A 57 4.98 10.61 -26.54
C ALA A 57 3.56 10.97 -27.00
N LEU A 58 2.87 11.86 -26.28
CA LEU A 58 1.53 12.33 -26.66
C LEU A 58 1.51 12.97 -28.05
N LEU A 59 2.50 13.79 -28.38
CA LEU A 59 2.61 14.39 -29.70
C LEU A 59 2.90 13.36 -30.79
N LEU A 60 3.66 12.32 -30.51
CA LEU A 60 3.98 11.26 -31.47
C LEU A 60 2.80 10.35 -31.78
N GLU A 61 1.97 10.03 -30.80
CA GLU A 61 0.80 9.16 -30.95
C GLU A 61 -0.31 9.78 -31.84
N ASN A 62 -0.38 11.11 -31.92
CA ASN A 62 -1.36 11.80 -32.76
C ASN A 62 -1.05 11.79 -34.30
N THR A 63 -0.07 11.01 -34.75
CA THR A 63 0.21 10.85 -36.19
C THR A 63 -0.24 9.48 -36.67
N SER A 64 -1.39 9.47 -37.36
CA SER A 64 -1.93 8.36 -38.15
C SER A 64 -2.28 7.10 -37.36
N VAL A 65 -3.42 7.09 -36.74
CA VAL A 65 -4.11 5.85 -36.40
C VAL A 65 -5.13 5.58 -37.49
N SER A 66 -4.78 4.67 -38.39
CA SER A 66 -5.79 3.89 -39.11
C SER A 66 -6.46 2.98 -38.06
N ASP A 67 -7.74 2.96 -38.07
CA ASP A 67 -8.73 2.48 -37.07
C ASP A 67 -8.60 1.06 -36.45
N THR A 68 -7.45 0.42 -36.39
CA THR A 68 -7.40 -0.98 -35.96
C THR A 68 -6.43 -1.34 -34.85
N ASP A 69 -5.49 -0.49 -34.44
CA ASP A 69 -4.48 -0.87 -33.45
C ASP A 69 -4.14 0.23 -32.41
N SER A 70 -5.10 0.98 -31.90
CA SER A 70 -4.84 1.90 -30.80
C SER A 70 -4.71 1.13 -29.46
N ILE A 71 -3.50 0.89 -29.02
CA ILE A 71 -3.22 0.43 -27.65
C ILE A 71 -3.34 1.66 -26.73
N SER A 72 -4.42 1.75 -26.01
CA SER A 72 -4.55 2.70 -24.91
C SER A 72 -3.82 2.18 -23.68
N LEU A 73 -2.69 2.80 -23.34
CA LEU A 73 -1.96 2.48 -22.11
C LEU A 73 -2.54 3.27 -20.95
N PHE A 74 -3.27 2.57 -20.09
CA PHE A 74 -3.68 3.10 -18.79
C PHE A 74 -2.62 2.74 -17.76
N GLY A 75 -2.11 3.75 -17.05
CA GLY A 75 -1.08 3.56 -16.04
C GLY A 75 -1.37 4.36 -14.78
N THR A 76 -0.90 3.87 -13.65
CA THR A 76 -0.89 4.60 -12.38
C THR A 76 0.56 4.90 -11.97
N THR A 77 0.81 6.09 -11.43
CA THR A 77 2.09 6.44 -10.79
C THR A 77 2.16 5.93 -9.34
N SER A 78 1.06 5.39 -8.82
CA SER A 78 0.90 4.93 -7.44
C SER A 78 0.63 3.43 -7.38
N PHE A 79 1.45 2.64 -8.09
CA PHE A 79 1.28 1.19 -8.16
C PHE A 79 1.45 0.50 -6.79
N ASN A 80 2.15 1.14 -5.85
CA ASN A 80 2.18 0.72 -4.45
C ASN A 80 0.77 0.60 -3.85
N LEU A 81 -0.14 1.56 -4.11
CA LEU A 81 -1.53 1.50 -3.62
C LEU A 81 -2.31 0.34 -4.23
N VAL A 82 -2.02 0.01 -5.49
CA VAL A 82 -2.61 -1.18 -6.14
C VAL A 82 -2.12 -2.44 -5.42
N TRP A 83 -0.82 -2.54 -5.14
CA TRP A 83 -0.24 -3.67 -4.43
C TRP A 83 -0.81 -3.83 -3.01
N GLU A 84 -0.93 -2.72 -2.26
CA GLU A 84 -1.57 -2.69 -0.94
C GLU A 84 -3.02 -3.23 -1.02
N THR A 85 -3.80 -2.75 -2.00
CA THR A 85 -5.18 -3.21 -2.21
C THR A 85 -5.25 -4.71 -2.53
N VAL A 86 -4.39 -5.19 -3.41
CA VAL A 86 -4.32 -6.61 -3.78
C VAL A 86 -3.96 -7.47 -2.57
N CYS A 87 -2.93 -7.08 -1.80
CA CYS A 87 -2.55 -7.79 -0.59
C CYS A 87 -3.68 -7.79 0.45
N ALA A 88 -4.32 -6.64 0.67
CA ALA A 88 -5.42 -6.52 1.62
C ALA A 88 -6.60 -7.42 1.26
N ASP A 89 -6.96 -7.51 -0.02
CA ASP A 89 -8.04 -8.38 -0.46
C ASP A 89 -7.62 -9.85 -0.37
N VAL A 90 -6.49 -10.24 -0.93
CA VAL A 90 -6.05 -11.64 -1.02
C VAL A 90 -5.84 -12.27 0.36
N PHE A 91 -5.32 -11.54 1.34
CA PHE A 91 -5.13 -12.02 2.72
C PHE A 91 -6.29 -11.69 3.67
N ASP A 92 -7.46 -11.38 3.13
CA ASP A 92 -8.69 -11.21 3.90
C ASP A 92 -8.56 -10.19 5.06
N ASN A 93 -8.22 -8.94 4.69
CA ASN A 93 -7.99 -7.87 5.66
C ASN A 93 -9.18 -7.68 6.63
N LYS A 94 -8.91 -7.78 7.93
CA LYS A 94 -9.89 -7.64 9.01
C LYS A 94 -9.91 -6.25 9.64
N LEU A 95 -9.12 -5.30 9.15
CA LEU A 95 -8.96 -3.98 9.77
C LEU A 95 -10.30 -3.24 9.93
N GLU A 96 -11.14 -3.29 8.91
CA GLU A 96 -12.48 -2.69 8.90
C GLU A 96 -13.60 -3.69 9.26
N ALA A 97 -13.25 -4.95 9.55
CA ALA A 97 -14.23 -5.95 9.95
C ALA A 97 -14.80 -5.64 11.35
N SER A 98 -16.07 -5.99 11.56
CA SER A 98 -16.66 -5.87 12.90
C SER A 98 -15.88 -6.71 13.92
N LEU A 99 -15.56 -6.13 15.07
CA LEU A 99 -14.90 -6.85 16.15
C LEU A 99 -15.67 -8.12 16.58
N LEU A 100 -17.01 -8.09 16.45
CA LEU A 100 -17.87 -9.24 16.76
C LEU A 100 -17.75 -10.38 15.75
N SER A 101 -17.23 -10.12 14.56
CA SER A 101 -17.05 -11.13 13.50
C SER A 101 -15.66 -11.74 13.46
N LEU A 102 -14.76 -11.32 14.36
CA LEU A 102 -13.40 -11.83 14.40
C LEU A 102 -13.37 -13.30 14.85
N PRO A 103 -12.50 -14.14 14.25
CA PRO A 103 -12.42 -15.57 14.57
C PRO A 103 -11.67 -15.85 15.87
N LEU A 104 -12.09 -15.21 16.97
CA LEU A 104 -11.49 -15.37 18.30
C LEU A 104 -11.88 -16.71 18.92
N LEU A 105 -11.04 -17.25 19.80
CA LEU A 105 -11.30 -18.48 20.54
C LEU A 105 -12.19 -18.24 21.77
N ALA A 106 -12.14 -17.06 22.35
CA ALA A 106 -12.89 -16.65 23.52
C ALA A 106 -13.84 -15.48 23.18
N PRO A 107 -14.85 -15.19 24.01
CA PRO A 107 -15.69 -14.03 23.85
C PRO A 107 -14.85 -12.74 23.78
N LEU A 108 -15.20 -11.85 22.84
CA LEU A 108 -14.52 -10.59 22.62
C LEU A 108 -14.42 -9.77 23.91
N LYS A 109 -13.22 -9.32 24.22
CA LYS A 109 -12.92 -8.38 25.31
C LYS A 109 -12.34 -7.08 24.71
N ILE A 110 -12.89 -5.95 25.11
CA ILE A 110 -12.43 -4.63 24.67
C ILE A 110 -11.62 -3.97 25.78
N PRO A 111 -10.44 -3.36 25.49
CA PRO A 111 -9.66 -2.65 26.49
C PRO A 111 -10.48 -1.59 27.21
N SER A 112 -10.36 -1.51 28.55
CA SER A 112 -11.17 -0.63 29.39
C SER A 112 -10.99 0.86 29.07
N ASN A 113 -9.80 1.27 28.64
CA ASN A 113 -9.50 2.63 28.18
C ASN A 113 -10.24 3.01 26.88
N MET A 114 -10.74 2.02 26.14
CA MET A 114 -11.46 2.21 24.86
C MET A 114 -12.97 2.01 24.98
N MET A 115 -13.47 1.52 26.10
CA MET A 115 -14.92 1.27 26.28
C MET A 115 -15.77 2.53 26.05
N ASN A 116 -15.26 3.70 26.40
CA ASN A 116 -15.96 4.97 26.19
C ASN A 116 -16.06 5.38 24.71
N ASN A 117 -15.16 4.88 23.87
CA ASN A 117 -15.13 5.16 22.42
C ASN A 117 -15.95 4.16 21.62
N ASN A 118 -16.45 3.10 22.25
CA ASN A 118 -17.25 2.02 21.65
C ASN A 118 -16.66 1.54 20.29
N PRO A 119 -15.43 1.00 20.27
CA PRO A 119 -14.76 0.59 19.05
C PRO A 119 -15.57 -0.52 18.34
N LYS A 120 -15.74 -0.38 17.04
CA LYS A 120 -16.50 -1.33 16.22
C LYS A 120 -15.62 -2.21 15.35
N THR A 121 -14.43 -1.72 15.01
CA THR A 121 -13.47 -2.37 14.12
C THR A 121 -12.09 -2.44 14.76
N LEU A 122 -11.18 -3.25 14.19
CA LEU A 122 -9.78 -3.28 14.63
C LEU A 122 -9.08 -1.94 14.47
N LYS A 123 -9.46 -1.15 13.47
CA LYS A 123 -8.94 0.20 13.26
C LYS A 123 -9.25 1.12 14.45
N ASP A 124 -10.42 0.96 15.07
CA ASP A 124 -10.82 1.77 16.20
C ASP A 124 -10.03 1.44 17.49
N ILE A 125 -9.33 0.28 17.54
CA ILE A 125 -8.46 -0.11 18.64
C ILE A 125 -7.19 0.73 18.72
N ILE A 126 -6.73 1.30 17.62
CA ILE A 126 -5.55 2.14 17.59
C ILE A 126 -5.88 3.51 18.15
N GLU A 127 -5.21 3.91 19.23
CA GLU A 127 -5.44 5.21 19.86
C GLU A 127 -5.04 6.36 18.94
N ARG A 128 -5.86 7.41 18.93
CA ARG A 128 -5.57 8.63 18.17
C ARG A 128 -4.74 9.59 19.02
N PRO A 129 -3.69 10.23 18.46
CA PRO A 129 -2.93 11.24 19.15
C PRO A 129 -3.82 12.37 19.67
N LYS A 130 -3.64 12.69 20.95
CA LYS A 130 -4.40 13.72 21.66
C LYS A 130 -3.53 14.96 21.83
N TRP A 131 -3.92 16.04 21.19
CA TRP A 131 -3.29 17.33 21.36
C TRP A 131 -4.04 18.16 22.40
N VAL A 132 -3.32 18.69 23.37
CA VAL A 132 -3.90 19.53 24.42
C VAL A 132 -3.27 20.92 24.34
N SER A 133 -4.10 21.96 24.09
CA SER A 133 -3.65 23.34 24.06
C SER A 133 -3.37 23.86 25.48
N LYS A 134 -2.69 25.02 25.58
CA LYS A 134 -2.46 25.70 26.87
C LYS A 134 -3.75 26.01 27.61
N ASP A 135 -4.83 26.22 26.89
CA ASP A 135 -6.17 26.54 27.45
C ASP A 135 -6.98 25.29 27.77
N GLY A 136 -6.34 24.08 27.73
CA GLY A 136 -6.99 22.82 28.05
C GLY A 136 -7.89 22.26 26.95
N LYS A 137 -7.98 22.86 25.76
CA LYS A 137 -8.75 22.34 24.64
C LYS A 137 -8.05 21.11 24.08
N THR A 138 -8.87 20.09 23.78
CA THR A 138 -8.37 18.81 23.23
C THR A 138 -8.79 18.66 21.78
N ILE A 139 -7.84 18.25 20.94
CA ILE A 139 -8.03 17.93 19.53
C ILE A 139 -7.38 16.58 19.27
N PHE A 140 -8.05 15.71 18.51
CA PHE A 140 -7.50 14.43 18.07
C PHE A 140 -7.05 14.55 16.61
N SER A 141 -5.86 14.02 16.31
CA SER A 141 -5.37 13.90 14.94
C SER A 141 -5.55 12.47 14.40
N ASP A 142 -5.18 12.28 13.14
CA ASP A 142 -5.16 10.95 12.54
C ASP A 142 -4.12 10.07 13.24
N THR A 143 -4.38 8.76 13.21
CA THR A 143 -3.51 7.76 13.83
C THR A 143 -2.79 6.91 12.78
N LEU A 144 -1.90 6.06 13.25
CA LEU A 144 -1.25 5.03 12.45
C LEU A 144 -2.30 4.00 12.00
N ILE A 145 -2.28 3.63 10.74
CA ILE A 145 -3.17 2.61 10.18
C ILE A 145 -2.28 1.60 9.44
N PRO A 146 -2.28 0.32 9.85
CA PRO A 146 -1.58 -0.73 9.10
C PRO A 146 -2.28 -0.99 7.76
N ASP A 147 -1.55 -1.46 6.76
CA ASP A 147 -2.11 -1.76 5.45
C ASP A 147 -3.13 -2.89 5.55
N LEU A 148 -2.81 -3.94 6.31
CA LEU A 148 -3.76 -5.02 6.58
C LEU A 148 -3.46 -5.78 7.88
N ILE A 149 -4.53 -6.23 8.50
CA ILE A 149 -4.52 -7.16 9.64
C ILE A 149 -5.29 -8.40 9.24
N SER A 150 -4.70 -9.56 9.48
CA SER A 150 -5.40 -10.84 9.37
C SER A 150 -5.43 -11.54 10.74
N ILE A 151 -6.51 -12.27 11.00
CA ILE A 151 -6.63 -13.11 12.20
C ILE A 151 -7.04 -14.49 11.72
N GLU A 152 -6.19 -15.46 11.98
CA GLU A 152 -6.48 -16.86 11.64
C GLU A 152 -6.60 -17.72 12.88
N ARG A 153 -7.52 -18.67 12.79
CA ARG A 153 -7.69 -19.72 13.80
C ARG A 153 -7.05 -20.99 13.29
N ASN A 154 -6.06 -21.48 14.02
CA ASN A 154 -5.40 -22.74 13.71
C ASN A 154 -5.61 -23.73 14.88
N GLY A 155 -6.66 -24.54 14.78
CA GLY A 155 -7.09 -25.44 15.85
C GLY A 155 -7.47 -24.68 17.11
N ASN A 156 -6.70 -24.88 18.19
CA ASN A 156 -6.87 -24.21 19.47
C ASN A 156 -5.97 -22.98 19.66
N ALA A 157 -5.34 -22.51 18.61
CA ALA A 157 -4.54 -21.29 18.62
C ALA A 157 -5.18 -20.21 17.73
N CYS A 158 -5.06 -18.96 18.15
CA CYS A 158 -5.41 -17.80 17.37
C CYS A 158 -4.13 -17.03 17.06
N VAL A 159 -3.97 -16.64 15.80
CA VAL A 159 -2.79 -15.92 15.31
C VAL A 159 -3.21 -14.54 14.84
N PHE A 160 -2.61 -13.50 15.37
CA PHE A 160 -2.78 -12.12 14.93
C PHE A 160 -1.64 -11.75 14.00
N VAL A 161 -1.95 -11.35 12.79
CA VAL A 161 -0.95 -11.12 11.75
C VAL A 161 -1.03 -9.68 11.27
N ILE A 162 0.08 -8.97 11.39
CA ILE A 162 0.25 -7.59 10.92
C ILE A 162 1.07 -7.66 9.64
N LEU A 163 0.46 -7.27 8.53
CA LEU A 163 1.11 -7.30 7.23
C LEU A 163 1.16 -5.89 6.66
N ASP A 164 2.28 -5.55 6.06
CA ASP A 164 2.52 -4.25 5.44
C ASP A 164 3.06 -4.47 4.03
N ALA A 165 2.31 -3.98 3.05
CA ALA A 165 2.57 -4.21 1.64
C ALA A 165 3.57 -3.18 1.12
N LYS A 166 4.74 -3.62 0.68
CA LYS A 166 5.80 -2.76 0.16
C LYS A 166 6.09 -3.09 -1.29
N TYR A 167 5.97 -2.10 -2.16
CA TYR A 167 6.28 -2.25 -3.57
C TYR A 167 7.77 -1.95 -3.82
N TYR A 168 8.62 -2.81 -3.23
CA TYR A 168 10.08 -2.74 -3.35
C TYR A 168 10.63 -4.05 -3.94
N THR A 169 11.77 -3.93 -4.60
CA THR A 169 12.59 -5.09 -4.99
C THR A 169 13.80 -5.10 -4.07
N MET A 170 13.81 -6.01 -3.11
CA MET A 170 14.91 -6.13 -2.15
C MET A 170 16.01 -7.05 -2.69
N CYS A 171 17.25 -6.62 -2.53
CA CYS A 171 18.41 -7.42 -2.89
C CYS A 171 19.40 -7.51 -1.73
N LEU A 172 19.64 -8.73 -1.28
CA LEU A 172 20.67 -9.06 -0.28
C LEU A 172 21.85 -9.69 -1.00
N LYS A 173 22.91 -8.92 -1.29
CA LYS A 173 24.14 -9.40 -1.94
C LYS A 173 25.38 -8.85 -1.26
N ASN A 174 26.38 -9.70 -1.04
CA ASN A 174 27.73 -9.30 -0.63
C ASN A 174 27.77 -8.34 0.57
N ASN A 175 27.00 -8.63 1.63
CA ASN A 175 26.88 -7.79 2.83
C ASN A 175 26.28 -6.38 2.58
N LYS A 176 25.59 -6.20 1.46
CA LYS A 176 24.81 -4.98 1.17
C LYS A 176 23.34 -5.33 1.05
N ILE A 177 22.53 -4.44 1.57
CA ILE A 177 21.07 -4.48 1.42
C ILE A 177 20.68 -3.28 0.55
N GLU A 178 19.93 -3.54 -0.50
CA GLU A 178 19.40 -2.52 -1.40
C GLU A 178 17.88 -2.72 -1.53
N GLY A 179 17.12 -1.62 -1.65
CA GLY A 179 15.67 -1.66 -1.82
C GLY A 179 14.88 -2.11 -0.58
N GLN A 180 15.52 -2.09 0.61
CA GLN A 180 14.84 -2.46 1.85
C GLN A 180 13.89 -1.35 2.34
N PRO A 181 12.84 -1.68 3.11
CA PRO A 181 12.05 -0.70 3.85
C PRO A 181 12.92 0.16 4.76
N GLY A 182 12.64 1.45 4.79
CA GLY A 182 13.39 2.39 5.63
C GLY A 182 13.11 2.21 7.12
N ILE A 183 13.94 2.87 7.95
CA ILE A 183 13.76 2.82 9.42
C ILE A 183 12.36 3.29 9.85
N GLY A 184 11.76 4.23 9.10
CA GLY A 184 10.40 4.70 9.34
C GLY A 184 9.35 3.59 9.19
N ASP A 185 9.48 2.76 8.16
CA ASP A 185 8.58 1.60 7.92
C ASP A 185 8.77 0.55 9.01
N ILE A 186 10.02 0.23 9.35
CA ILE A 186 10.35 -0.72 10.43
C ILE A 186 9.74 -0.23 11.75
N THR A 187 9.91 1.05 12.09
CA THR A 187 9.38 1.62 13.34
C THR A 187 7.85 1.58 13.36
N LYS A 188 7.18 1.96 12.25
CA LYS A 188 5.73 1.89 12.15
C LYS A 188 5.21 0.47 12.39
N GLN A 189 5.86 -0.53 11.84
CA GLN A 189 5.45 -1.92 11.96
C GLN A 189 5.53 -2.42 13.41
N TYR A 190 6.55 -1.99 14.17
CA TYR A 190 6.62 -2.25 15.61
C TYR A 190 5.57 -1.46 16.39
N LEU A 191 5.29 -0.22 16.00
CA LEU A 191 4.24 0.59 16.65
C LEU A 191 2.85 -0.02 16.44
N TYR A 192 2.56 -0.62 15.30
CA TYR A 192 1.32 -1.37 15.08
C TYR A 192 1.20 -2.52 16.08
N GLN A 193 2.26 -3.30 16.28
CA GLN A 193 2.26 -4.39 17.22
C GLN A 193 2.00 -3.90 18.67
N LEU A 194 2.63 -2.78 19.07
CA LEU A 194 2.39 -2.15 20.36
C LEU A 194 0.96 -1.65 20.51
N ALA A 195 0.40 -1.04 19.46
CA ALA A 195 -0.97 -0.50 19.49
C ALA A 195 -2.02 -1.59 19.74
N TYR A 196 -1.79 -2.80 19.21
CA TYR A 196 -2.69 -3.94 19.42
C TYR A 196 -2.37 -4.79 20.66
N LYS A 197 -1.25 -4.55 21.35
CA LYS A 197 -0.77 -5.41 22.44
C LYS A 197 -1.83 -5.70 23.48
N THR A 198 -2.49 -4.69 24.02
CA THR A 198 -3.54 -4.86 25.04
C THR A 198 -4.75 -5.64 24.50
N PHE A 199 -5.15 -5.40 23.26
CA PHE A 199 -6.23 -6.15 22.62
C PHE A 199 -5.87 -7.63 22.45
N ILE A 200 -4.66 -7.92 22.01
CA ILE A 200 -4.11 -9.27 21.82
C ILE A 200 -4.09 -10.03 23.15
N GLU A 201 -3.54 -9.42 24.19
CA GLU A 201 -3.44 -10.02 25.53
C GLU A 201 -4.82 -10.29 26.15
N LEU A 202 -5.75 -9.32 26.09
CA LEU A 202 -7.11 -9.48 26.62
C LEU A 202 -7.90 -10.58 25.94
N ASN A 203 -7.71 -10.75 24.63
CA ASN A 203 -8.43 -11.74 23.82
C ASN A 203 -7.69 -13.08 23.73
N GLU A 204 -6.65 -13.25 24.56
CA GLU A 204 -5.91 -14.51 24.67
C GLU A 204 -5.39 -15.01 23.31
N ILE A 205 -4.96 -14.10 22.45
CA ILE A 205 -4.37 -14.43 21.15
C ILE A 205 -2.94 -14.91 21.40
N GLN A 206 -2.66 -16.15 21.01
CA GLN A 206 -1.43 -16.84 21.44
C GLN A 206 -0.21 -16.45 20.65
N GLN A 207 -0.39 -16.04 19.39
CA GLN A 207 0.71 -15.75 18.48
C GLN A 207 0.49 -14.41 17.77
N VAL A 208 1.57 -13.68 17.63
CA VAL A 208 1.62 -12.50 16.78
C VAL A 208 2.64 -12.78 15.67
N LYS A 209 2.31 -12.41 14.45
CA LYS A 209 3.21 -12.47 13.31
C LYS A 209 3.28 -11.10 12.66
N ASN A 210 4.45 -10.75 12.17
CA ASN A 210 4.70 -9.45 11.61
C ASN A 210 5.49 -9.61 10.31
N CYS A 211 5.02 -9.05 9.18
CA CYS A 211 5.63 -9.32 7.88
C CYS A 211 5.50 -8.16 6.91
N PHE A 212 6.59 -7.90 6.17
CA PHE A 212 6.58 -7.12 4.94
C PHE A 212 6.30 -8.02 3.75
N LEU A 213 5.36 -7.60 2.89
CA LEU A 213 4.96 -8.31 1.67
C LEU A 213 5.45 -7.54 0.45
N MET A 214 6.36 -8.12 -0.30
CA MET A 214 6.95 -7.53 -1.51
C MET A 214 6.57 -8.32 -2.76
N PRO A 215 6.41 -7.70 -3.93
CA PRO A 215 6.17 -8.42 -5.16
C PRO A 215 7.45 -9.05 -5.71
N THR A 216 7.29 -10.19 -6.38
CA THR A 216 8.36 -10.82 -7.17
C THR A 216 7.81 -11.35 -8.50
N GLU A 217 8.66 -11.44 -9.51
CA GLU A 217 8.35 -12.10 -10.79
C GLU A 217 8.50 -13.63 -10.72
N LYS A 218 9.07 -14.17 -9.62
CA LYS A 218 9.22 -15.61 -9.42
C LYS A 218 7.88 -16.27 -9.13
N ASN A 219 7.79 -17.57 -9.32
CA ASN A 219 6.54 -18.32 -9.20
C ASN A 219 6.19 -18.72 -7.76
N ASP A 220 7.18 -18.76 -6.88
CA ASP A 220 7.02 -19.23 -5.51
C ASP A 220 7.13 -18.09 -4.49
N ILE A 221 6.50 -18.27 -3.32
CA ILE A 221 6.67 -17.39 -2.18
C ILE A 221 8.07 -17.60 -1.61
N ILE A 222 8.83 -16.52 -1.48
CA ILE A 222 10.22 -16.56 -1.04
C ILE A 222 10.37 -15.92 0.32
N SER A 223 10.98 -16.64 1.25
CA SER A 223 11.46 -16.07 2.49
C SER A 223 12.78 -15.35 2.24
N VAL A 224 12.81 -14.04 2.35
CA VAL A 224 14.02 -13.23 2.22
C VAL A 224 14.81 -13.17 3.53
N GLY A 225 14.10 -13.37 4.65
CA GLY A 225 14.65 -13.27 5.98
C GLY A 225 13.74 -12.46 6.90
N TYR A 226 14.36 -11.75 7.83
CA TYR A 226 13.64 -10.89 8.78
C TYR A 226 14.48 -9.68 9.16
N VAL A 227 13.83 -8.64 9.65
CA VAL A 227 14.45 -7.50 10.31
C VAL A 227 14.09 -7.48 11.78
N GLN A 228 15.07 -7.21 12.62
CA GLN A 228 14.90 -7.12 14.06
C GLN A 228 15.65 -5.91 14.60
N VAL A 229 14.99 -5.19 15.50
CA VAL A 229 15.62 -4.19 16.35
C VAL A 229 15.75 -4.81 17.74
N GLU A 230 16.95 -5.14 18.16
CA GLU A 230 17.21 -5.97 19.35
C GLU A 230 16.53 -5.41 20.62
N MET A 231 16.59 -4.09 20.81
CA MET A 231 15.92 -3.40 21.92
C MET A 231 14.41 -3.68 21.94
N LEU A 232 13.76 -3.74 20.79
CA LEU A 232 12.31 -3.98 20.66
C LEU A 232 11.98 -5.47 20.86
N GLY A 233 12.87 -6.35 20.42
CA GLY A 233 12.78 -7.79 20.71
C GLY A 233 12.84 -8.08 22.21
N GLN A 234 13.71 -7.38 22.97
CA GLN A 234 13.77 -7.48 24.42
C GLN A 234 12.48 -7.00 25.12
N MET A 235 11.69 -6.15 24.47
CA MET A 235 10.36 -5.74 24.92
C MET A 235 9.24 -6.75 24.57
N GLY A 236 9.60 -7.90 24.01
CA GLY A 236 8.65 -8.96 23.63
C GLY A 236 7.92 -8.66 22.31
N LEU A 237 8.50 -7.84 21.43
CA LEU A 237 7.94 -7.61 20.11
C LEU A 237 8.57 -8.59 19.10
N GLU A 238 7.72 -9.13 18.24
CA GLU A 238 8.13 -10.08 17.21
C GLU A 238 8.96 -9.40 16.10
N SER A 239 9.95 -10.10 15.59
CA SER A 239 10.69 -9.68 14.40
C SER A 239 9.76 -9.55 13.20
N ILE A 240 10.12 -8.66 12.28
CA ILE A 240 9.36 -8.44 11.06
C ILE A 240 9.93 -9.35 9.98
N GLN A 241 9.18 -10.36 9.60
CA GLN A 241 9.52 -11.26 8.51
C GLN A 241 9.46 -10.51 7.17
N VAL A 242 10.17 -11.00 6.16
CA VAL A 242 10.10 -10.46 4.80
C VAL A 242 9.76 -11.59 3.84
N ARG A 243 8.71 -11.39 3.05
CA ARG A 243 8.27 -12.35 2.03
C ARG A 243 8.13 -11.67 0.68
N GLU A 244 8.71 -12.29 -0.34
CA GLU A 244 8.41 -11.96 -1.73
C GLU A 244 7.28 -12.86 -2.23
N LEU A 245 6.25 -12.25 -2.81
CA LEU A 245 5.05 -12.92 -3.30
C LEU A 245 5.00 -12.88 -4.82
N PRO A 246 4.65 -13.98 -5.50
CA PRO A 246 4.46 -14.01 -6.94
C PRO A 246 3.40 -12.99 -7.38
N ALA A 247 3.80 -11.89 -7.99
CA ALA A 247 2.89 -10.79 -8.33
C ALA A 247 1.75 -11.26 -9.24
N HIS A 248 2.05 -12.07 -10.26
CA HIS A 248 1.03 -12.61 -11.17
C HIS A 248 -0.03 -13.44 -10.44
N ARG A 249 0.38 -14.31 -9.49
CA ARG A 249 -0.53 -15.13 -8.69
C ARG A 249 -1.40 -14.27 -7.77
N MET A 250 -0.82 -13.22 -7.18
CA MET A 250 -1.54 -12.28 -6.31
C MET A 250 -2.61 -11.52 -7.09
N PHE A 251 -2.28 -11.01 -8.27
CA PHE A 251 -3.25 -10.36 -9.15
C PHE A 251 -4.33 -11.33 -9.66
N GLU A 252 -3.95 -12.55 -10.01
CA GLU A 252 -4.91 -13.58 -10.41
C GLU A 252 -5.91 -13.87 -9.29
N TYR A 253 -5.45 -14.06 -8.05
CA TYR A 253 -6.30 -14.30 -6.88
C TYR A 253 -7.23 -13.12 -6.64
N TYR A 254 -6.71 -11.90 -6.70
CA TYR A 254 -7.51 -10.68 -6.57
C TYR A 254 -8.64 -10.63 -7.61
N LEU A 255 -8.33 -10.82 -8.89
CA LEU A 255 -9.31 -10.80 -9.99
C LEU A 255 -10.34 -11.92 -9.85
N GLN A 256 -9.95 -13.09 -9.37
CA GLN A 256 -10.83 -14.23 -9.13
C GLN A 256 -11.53 -14.18 -7.76
N ARG A 257 -11.28 -13.15 -6.94
CA ARG A 257 -11.77 -13.02 -5.54
C ARG A 257 -11.41 -14.23 -4.67
N LYS A 258 -10.29 -14.86 -4.94
CA LYS A 258 -9.74 -15.95 -4.13
C LYS A 258 -8.93 -15.38 -2.97
N LYS A 259 -8.99 -16.07 -1.83
CA LYS A 259 -8.16 -15.74 -0.65
C LYS A 259 -6.99 -16.71 -0.56
N MET A 260 -5.90 -16.22 0.03
CA MET A 260 -4.72 -16.99 0.37
C MET A 260 -4.63 -17.12 1.88
N SER A 261 -4.33 -18.32 2.37
CA SER A 261 -4.13 -18.52 3.80
C SER A 261 -2.79 -17.91 4.25
N ILE A 262 -2.77 -17.32 5.45
CA ILE A 262 -1.54 -16.83 6.10
C ILE A 262 -0.52 -17.99 6.26
N SER A 263 -0.97 -19.21 6.44
CA SER A 263 -0.09 -20.38 6.55
C SER A 263 0.81 -20.57 5.33
N GLU A 264 0.40 -20.12 4.14
CA GLU A 264 1.22 -20.18 2.92
C GLU A 264 2.46 -19.27 3.01
N LEU A 265 2.43 -18.24 3.87
CA LEU A 265 3.57 -17.35 4.08
C LEU A 265 4.69 -17.99 4.91
N ASN A 266 4.43 -19.09 5.60
CA ASN A 266 5.39 -19.77 6.50
C ASN A 266 6.06 -18.77 7.48
N LEU A 267 5.25 -18.01 8.25
CA LEU A 267 5.68 -17.02 9.22
C LEU A 267 6.00 -17.64 10.59
#